data_722c7ad5114e6ece6a98b3b3916aba79
#
_entry.id   722c7ad5114e6ece6a98b3b3916aba79
#
_cell.length_a   1.000
_cell.length_b   1.000
_cell.length_c   1.000
_cell.angle_alpha   90.00
_cell.angle_beta   90.00
_cell.angle_gamma   90.00
#
_symmetry.space_group_name_H-M   'P 1'
#
loop_
_entity.id
_entity.type
_entity.pdbx_description
1 polymer ?
#
loop_
_entity_poly.entity_id
_entity_poly.type
_entity_poly.pdbx_seq_one_letter_code
_entity_poly.pdbx_strand_id
1 'polypeptide(L)'
;PGGDQQDQWQLVWFLRFVHHGLDLQEGMDAPLFHSMHFQGSFFPRECRPGEMMIEPNVGEKVIAALRERGHKVTVAEPWSVGRLTAALRETDGTLRAAATPRLMQAYAVGR
;
A
#
# COMPACT_ATOMS: atom_id res chain seq x y z
N PRO A 1 1.97 -9.32 7.51
CA PRO A 1 1.61 -10.22 6.42
C PRO A 1 1.80 -9.56 5.06
N GLY A 2 2.06 -10.35 4.03
CA GLY A 2 2.21 -9.83 2.65
C GLY A 2 3.52 -10.20 1.97
N GLY A 3 4.37 -10.98 2.59
CA GLY A 3 5.65 -11.43 2.02
C GLY A 3 6.53 -10.24 1.64
N ASP A 4 7.21 -10.32 0.52
CA ASP A 4 8.17 -9.31 0.06
C ASP A 4 7.56 -7.94 -0.27
N GLN A 5 6.24 -7.86 -0.42
CA GLN A 5 5.56 -6.61 -0.76
C GLN A 5 5.25 -5.71 0.45
N GLN A 6 5.33 -6.26 1.66
CA GLN A 6 4.95 -5.53 2.87
C GLN A 6 5.78 -4.26 3.09
N ASP A 7 7.08 -4.29 2.76
CA ASP A 7 7.96 -3.14 2.92
C ASP A 7 7.53 -1.97 2.04
N GLN A 8 7.09 -2.26 0.80
CA GLN A 8 6.61 -1.26 -0.13
C GLN A 8 5.32 -0.60 0.37
N TRP A 9 4.36 -1.40 0.89
CA TRP A 9 3.09 -0.86 1.39
C TRP A 9 3.30 0.00 2.64
N GLN A 10 4.16 -0.45 3.55
CA GLN A 10 4.51 0.31 4.76
C GLN A 10 5.17 1.64 4.40
N LEU A 11 6.13 1.63 3.46
CA LEU A 11 6.79 2.85 3.00
C LEU A 11 5.82 3.83 2.35
N VAL A 12 4.95 3.37 1.47
CA VAL A 12 3.95 4.21 0.80
C VAL A 12 3.03 4.88 1.82
N TRP A 13 2.51 4.12 2.78
CA TRP A 13 1.68 4.66 3.86
C TRP A 13 2.45 5.68 4.71
N PHE A 14 3.68 5.34 5.12
CA PHE A 14 4.52 6.22 5.95
C PHE A 14 4.80 7.56 5.26
N LEU A 15 5.13 7.55 3.98
CA LEU A 15 5.35 8.77 3.21
C LEU A 15 4.08 9.62 3.12
N ARG A 16 2.91 9.02 2.95
CA ARG A 16 1.62 9.72 2.96
C ARG A 16 1.37 10.42 4.30
N PHE A 17 1.62 9.73 5.39
CA PHE A 17 1.46 10.29 6.73
C PHE A 17 2.47 11.42 7.00
N VAL A 18 3.76 11.18 6.75
CA VAL A 18 4.83 12.12 7.16
C VAL A 18 5.00 13.28 6.19
N HIS A 19 4.89 13.04 4.87
CA HIS A 19 5.21 14.05 3.84
C HIS A 19 4.00 14.63 3.12
N HIS A 20 2.90 13.90 3.03
CA HIS A 20 1.71 14.34 2.32
C HIS A 20 0.59 14.82 3.24
N GLY A 21 0.77 14.71 4.55
CA GLY A 21 -0.15 15.25 5.55
C GLY A 21 -1.49 14.51 5.67
N LEU A 22 -1.59 13.28 5.16
CA LEU A 22 -2.75 12.44 5.35
C LEU A 22 -2.81 11.98 6.81
N ASP A 23 -4.00 11.84 7.36
CA ASP A 23 -4.13 11.22 8.67
C ASP A 23 -3.89 9.69 8.60
N LEU A 24 -3.89 9.03 9.76
CA LEU A 24 -3.60 7.59 9.86
C LEU A 24 -4.53 6.76 8.97
N GLN A 25 -5.85 7.04 9.01
CA GLN A 25 -6.84 6.25 8.29
C GLN A 25 -6.91 6.65 6.81
N GLU A 26 -6.85 7.94 6.49
CA GLU A 26 -6.77 8.43 5.10
C GLU A 26 -5.60 7.80 4.36
N GLY A 27 -4.43 7.72 5.00
CA GLY A 27 -3.25 7.05 4.44
C GLY A 27 -3.46 5.55 4.18
N MET A 28 -4.25 4.88 5.04
CA MET A 28 -4.63 3.46 4.87
C MET A 28 -5.62 3.26 3.74
N ASP A 29 -6.58 4.17 3.59
CA ASP A 29 -7.68 4.05 2.62
C ASP A 29 -7.26 4.46 1.20
N ALA A 30 -6.24 5.31 1.09
CA ALA A 30 -5.70 5.73 -0.21
C ALA A 30 -5.22 4.53 -1.05
N PRO A 31 -5.35 4.58 -2.40
CA PRO A 31 -5.01 3.47 -3.29
C PRO A 31 -3.61 2.92 -3.07
N LEU A 32 -3.47 1.62 -2.96
CA LEU A 32 -2.17 0.99 -2.81
C LEU A 32 -1.67 0.39 -4.13
N PHE A 33 -0.37 0.27 -4.20
CA PHE A 33 0.36 -0.34 -5.30
C PHE A 33 1.66 -0.97 -4.79
N HIS A 34 2.25 -1.82 -5.59
CA HIS A 34 3.61 -2.30 -5.40
C HIS A 34 4.27 -2.67 -6.72
N SER A 35 5.60 -2.64 -6.75
CA SER A 35 6.41 -3.11 -7.85
C SER A 35 6.67 -4.61 -7.73
N MET A 36 6.64 -5.31 -8.85
CA MET A 36 7.05 -6.71 -8.98
C MET A 36 8.48 -6.84 -9.55
N HIS A 37 9.15 -5.70 -9.71
CA HIS A 37 10.47 -5.62 -10.36
C HIS A 37 11.57 -6.34 -9.59
N PHE A 38 11.49 -6.31 -8.26
CA PHE A 38 12.51 -6.90 -7.40
C PHE A 38 12.39 -8.42 -7.34
N GLN A 39 13.54 -9.06 -7.22
CA GLN A 39 13.60 -10.50 -7.03
C GLN A 39 12.95 -10.92 -5.71
N GLY A 40 12.07 -11.92 -5.78
CA GLY A 40 11.41 -12.48 -4.60
C GLY A 40 12.39 -13.22 -3.68
N SER A 41 12.13 -13.19 -2.37
CA SER A 41 12.90 -13.90 -1.36
C SER A 41 12.67 -15.41 -1.39
N PHE A 42 11.51 -15.84 -1.89
CA PHE A 42 11.09 -17.23 -1.90
C PHE A 42 11.49 -17.93 -3.21
N PHE A 43 11.86 -19.18 -3.11
CA PHE A 43 12.13 -20.00 -4.30
C PHE A 43 10.85 -20.09 -5.17
N PRO A 44 10.96 -19.95 -6.51
CA PRO A 44 12.14 -19.86 -7.36
C PRO A 44 12.75 -18.44 -7.52
N ARG A 45 12.44 -17.51 -6.64
CA ARG A 45 12.94 -16.13 -6.65
C ARG A 45 12.58 -15.37 -7.92
N GLU A 46 11.30 -15.43 -8.26
CA GLU A 46 10.77 -14.75 -9.45
C GLU A 46 11.11 -13.26 -9.44
N CYS A 47 11.36 -12.73 -10.63
CA CYS A 47 11.57 -11.33 -10.87
C CYS A 47 10.78 -10.93 -12.11
N ARG A 48 10.03 -9.83 -12.04
CA ARG A 48 9.19 -9.34 -13.12
C ARG A 48 9.53 -7.88 -13.44
N PRO A 49 10.62 -7.66 -14.20
CA PRO A 49 11.10 -6.32 -14.51
C PRO A 49 10.03 -5.45 -15.20
N GLY A 50 9.85 -4.24 -14.67
CA GLY A 50 8.89 -3.27 -15.17
C GLY A 50 7.43 -3.55 -14.81
N GLU A 51 7.13 -4.66 -14.13
CA GLU A 51 5.76 -4.97 -13.70
C GLU A 51 5.43 -4.29 -12.37
N MET A 52 4.19 -3.85 -12.28
CA MET A 52 3.60 -3.32 -11.05
C MET A 52 2.12 -3.69 -10.95
N MET A 53 1.65 -3.81 -9.73
CA MET A 53 0.24 -3.99 -9.40
C MET A 53 -0.29 -2.73 -8.73
N ILE A 54 -1.49 -2.27 -9.11
CA ILE A 54 -2.09 -1.04 -8.60
C ILE A 54 -3.60 -1.19 -8.47
N GLU A 55 -4.19 -0.58 -7.46
CA GLU A 55 -5.63 -0.54 -7.28
C GLU A 55 -6.29 0.45 -8.27
N PRO A 56 -7.51 0.14 -8.78
CA PRO A 56 -8.16 0.96 -9.80
C PRO A 56 -8.56 2.36 -9.32
N ASN A 57 -8.79 2.52 -8.02
CA ASN A 57 -9.19 3.80 -7.42
C ASN A 57 -8.11 4.88 -7.44
N VAL A 58 -6.90 4.59 -7.92
CA VAL A 58 -5.89 5.62 -8.27
C VAL A 58 -6.32 6.47 -9.45
N GLY A 59 -7.23 5.97 -10.28
CA GLY A 59 -7.78 6.63 -11.44
C GLY A 59 -7.09 6.26 -12.76
N GLU A 60 -7.89 6.16 -13.82
CA GLU A 60 -7.45 5.69 -15.15
C GLU A 60 -6.34 6.57 -15.76
N LYS A 61 -6.38 7.89 -15.50
CA LYS A 61 -5.34 8.81 -16.01
C LYS A 61 -3.95 8.46 -15.47
N VAL A 62 -3.86 8.08 -14.21
CA VAL A 62 -2.59 7.68 -13.58
C VAL A 62 -2.12 6.35 -14.15
N ILE A 63 -3.04 5.38 -14.31
CA ILE A 63 -2.74 4.08 -14.90
C ILE A 63 -2.22 4.24 -16.34
N ALA A 64 -2.88 5.05 -17.15
CA ALA A 64 -2.46 5.35 -18.51
C ALA A 64 -1.06 5.98 -18.55
N ALA A 65 -0.81 7.00 -17.72
CA ALA A 65 0.49 7.65 -17.65
C ALA A 65 1.62 6.70 -17.21
N LEU A 66 1.35 5.76 -16.34
CA LEU A 66 2.32 4.73 -15.95
C LEU A 66 2.64 3.78 -17.12
N ARG A 67 1.62 3.36 -17.87
CA ARG A 67 1.80 2.54 -19.07
C ARG A 67 2.60 3.27 -20.16
N GLU A 68 2.34 4.55 -20.37
CA GLU A 68 3.11 5.40 -21.31
C GLU A 68 4.58 5.51 -20.93
N ARG A 69 4.89 5.46 -19.63
CA ARG A 69 6.27 5.42 -19.10
C ARG A 69 6.94 4.04 -19.20
N GLY A 70 6.25 3.05 -19.77
CA GLY A 70 6.78 1.72 -20.00
C GLY A 70 6.52 0.71 -18.88
N HIS A 71 5.72 1.05 -17.85
CA HIS A 71 5.34 0.08 -16.83
C HIS A 71 4.31 -0.92 -17.36
N LYS A 72 4.50 -2.18 -17.05
CA LYS A 72 3.52 -3.25 -17.26
C LYS A 72 2.55 -3.24 -16.07
N VAL A 73 1.48 -2.47 -16.19
CA VAL A 73 0.54 -2.24 -15.10
C VAL A 73 -0.56 -3.29 -15.08
N THR A 74 -0.60 -4.08 -14.02
CA THR A 74 -1.73 -4.95 -13.66
C THR A 74 -2.64 -4.19 -12.71
N VAL A 75 -3.89 -4.01 -13.12
CA VAL A 75 -4.91 -3.39 -12.27
C VAL A 75 -5.53 -4.50 -11.41
N ALA A 76 -5.40 -4.36 -10.11
CA ALA A 76 -5.95 -5.28 -9.13
C ALA A 76 -7.45 -5.03 -8.90
N GLU A 77 -8.09 -5.94 -8.18
CA GLU A 77 -9.43 -5.69 -7.68
C GLU A 77 -9.41 -4.53 -6.66
N PRO A 78 -10.51 -3.76 -6.55
CA PRO A 78 -10.62 -2.73 -5.53
C PRO A 78 -10.37 -3.31 -4.13
N TRP A 79 -9.63 -2.57 -3.30
CA TRP A 79 -9.34 -2.93 -1.91
C TRP A 79 -8.65 -4.29 -1.72
N SER A 80 -7.82 -4.70 -2.67
CA SER A 80 -7.14 -6.00 -2.64
C SER A 80 -5.62 -5.93 -2.43
N VAL A 81 -5.02 -4.75 -2.59
CA VAL A 81 -3.57 -4.58 -2.50
C VAL A 81 -3.17 -4.12 -1.11
N GLY A 82 -2.32 -4.88 -0.46
CA GLY A 82 -1.73 -4.50 0.81
C GLY A 82 -2.52 -4.90 2.05
N ARG A 83 -1.80 -4.93 3.16
CA ARG A 83 -2.32 -5.20 4.50
C ARG A 83 -1.52 -4.37 5.48
N LEU A 84 -2.17 -3.40 6.11
CA LEU A 84 -1.51 -2.42 6.96
C LEU A 84 -2.30 -2.19 8.25
N THR A 85 -1.57 -2.01 9.32
CA THR A 85 -2.06 -1.45 10.57
C THR A 85 -1.04 -0.45 11.08
N ALA A 86 -1.49 0.57 11.78
CA ALA A 86 -0.63 1.53 12.44
C ALA A 86 -1.18 1.90 13.82
N ALA A 87 -0.27 2.22 14.71
CA ALA A 87 -0.57 2.82 15.99
C ALA A 87 0.36 4.01 16.23
N LEU A 88 -0.18 5.07 16.76
CA LEU A 88 0.53 6.31 17.06
C LEU A 88 0.24 6.71 18.50
N ARG A 89 1.27 7.20 19.18
CA ARG A 89 1.12 7.92 20.45
C ARG A 89 1.41 9.40 20.20
N GLU A 90 0.41 10.22 20.44
CA GLU A 90 0.52 11.67 20.34
C GLU A 90 1.36 12.25 21.49
N THR A 91 1.78 13.48 21.35
CA THR A 91 2.58 14.18 22.37
C THR A 91 1.83 14.40 23.69
N ASP A 92 0.50 14.49 23.64
CA ASP A 92 -0.38 14.60 24.81
C ASP A 92 -0.67 13.24 25.47
N GLY A 93 -0.13 12.14 24.91
CA GLY A 93 -0.34 10.79 25.40
C GLY A 93 -1.52 10.04 24.76
N THR A 94 -2.33 10.70 23.93
CA THR A 94 -3.43 10.08 23.21
C THR A 94 -2.91 8.95 22.30
N LEU A 95 -3.58 7.81 22.32
CA LEU A 95 -3.29 6.69 21.43
C LEU A 95 -4.27 6.68 20.26
N ARG A 96 -3.74 6.60 19.05
CA ARG A 96 -4.52 6.46 17.82
C ARG A 96 -4.13 5.19 17.11
N ALA A 97 -5.09 4.55 16.46
CA ALA A 97 -4.84 3.37 15.65
C ALA A 97 -5.63 3.42 14.35
N ALA A 98 -5.07 2.87 13.30
CA ALA A 98 -5.73 2.73 12.01
C ALA A 98 -5.44 1.35 11.42
N ALA A 99 -6.36 0.84 10.62
CA ALA A 99 -6.22 -0.43 9.93
C ALA A 99 -6.84 -0.35 8.55
N THR A 100 -6.20 -1.01 7.58
CA THR A 100 -6.76 -1.12 6.25
C THR A 100 -7.98 -2.05 6.23
N PRO A 101 -9.08 -1.69 5.56
CA PRO A 101 -10.22 -2.58 5.38
C PRO A 101 -9.96 -3.70 4.35
N ARG A 102 -8.83 -3.64 3.65
CA ARG A 102 -8.47 -4.57 2.57
C ARG A 102 -8.47 -6.01 3.04
N LEU A 103 -9.18 -6.85 2.28
CA LEU A 103 -9.31 -8.28 2.55
C LEU A 103 -9.88 -8.61 3.93
N MET A 104 -10.42 -7.63 4.66
CA MET A 104 -11.01 -7.77 5.99
C MET A 104 -10.11 -8.52 7.00
N GLN A 105 -8.80 -8.32 6.90
CA GLN A 105 -7.81 -9.03 7.72
C GLN A 105 -7.21 -8.18 8.85
N ALA A 106 -7.62 -6.93 8.95
CA ALA A 106 -7.12 -6.00 9.96
C ALA A 106 -8.22 -5.11 10.50
N TYR A 107 -8.13 -4.77 11.77
CA TYR A 107 -8.99 -3.78 12.42
C TYR A 107 -8.24 -3.08 13.55
N ALA A 108 -8.65 -1.84 13.86
CA ALA A 108 -8.15 -1.07 14.96
C ALA A 108 -9.24 -0.92 16.02
N VAL A 109 -8.88 -1.18 17.27
CA VAL A 109 -9.79 -1.08 18.42
C VAL A 109 -9.14 -0.21 19.49
N GLY A 110 -9.89 0.75 20.02
CA GLY A 110 -9.49 1.61 21.12
C GLY A 110 -10.43 1.47 22.34
N ARG A 111 -9.95 1.93 23.50
CA ARG A 111 -10.72 2.10 24.73
C ARG A 111 -10.78 3.55 25.14
#